data_620796c6b39bcd768f8c46afba864061
#
_entry.id   620796c6b39bcd768f8c46afba864061
#
_cell.length_a   1.000
_cell.length_b   1.000
_cell.length_c   1.000
_cell.angle_alpha   90.00
_cell.angle_beta   90.00
_cell.angle_gamma   90.00
#
_symmetry.space_group_name_H-M   'P 1'
#
loop_
_entity.id
_entity.type
_entity.pdbx_description
1 polymer ?
#
loop_
_entity_poly.entity_id
_entity_poly.type
_entity_poly.pdbx_seq_one_letter_code
_entity_poly.pdbx_strand_id
1 'polypeptide(L)' 'MKEKSNMQKYMVMIKDGGKWEEYARLKSKDLAETVLRLVSKNFPAKIVELK' A
#
# COMPACT_ATOMS: atom_id res chain seq x y z
N MET A 1 -14.86 -1.24 18.18
CA MET A 1 -14.78 -1.40 17.56
C MET A 1 -14.14 -1.58 16.84
N LYS A 2 -13.89 -1.56 17.11
CA LYS A 2 -13.47 -1.66 16.44
C LYS A 2 -13.01 -2.04 15.57
N GLU A 3 -12.73 -2.22 15.40
CA GLU A 3 -12.46 -2.70 14.57
C GLU A 3 -12.57 -2.61 13.56
N LYS A 4 -12.76 -2.11 13.12
CA LYS A 4 -13.07 -1.88 12.05
C LYS A 4 -12.12 -1.43 11.09
N SER A 5 -11.49 -0.53 11.25
CA SER A 5 -10.32 -0.11 10.55
C SER A 5 -9.40 -1.25 10.26
N ASN A 6 -9.60 -2.30 10.92
CA ASN A 6 -8.83 -3.47 10.72
C ASN A 6 -9.05 -4.13 9.40
N MET A 7 -9.96 -3.61 8.63
CA MET A 7 -10.26 -4.18 7.34
C MET A 7 -9.22 -3.84 6.30
N GLN A 8 -8.26 -2.99 6.61
CA GLN A 8 -7.21 -2.68 5.69
C GLN A 8 -6.25 -3.84 5.62
N LYS A 9 -6.21 -4.52 4.51
CA LYS A 9 -5.43 -5.74 4.35
C LYS A 9 -4.20 -5.59 3.47
N TYR A 10 -4.09 -4.48 2.79
CA TYR A 10 -3.00 -4.27 1.85
C TYR A 10 -2.35 -2.93 2.11
N MET A 11 -1.04 -2.91 2.03
CA MET A 11 -0.29 -1.69 2.21
C MET A 11 0.60 -1.50 1.00
N VAL A 12 0.53 -0.31 0.40
CA VAL A 12 1.42 0.04 -0.69
C VAL A 12 2.60 0.76 -0.11
N MET A 13 3.79 0.28 -0.40
CA MET A 13 5.01 0.89 0.04
C MET A 13 5.78 1.41 -1.14
N ILE A 14 6.46 2.51 -0.95
CA ILE A 14 7.33 3.08 -1.96
C ILE A 14 8.74 3.17 -1.41
N LYS A 15 9.70 3.17 -2.32
CA LYS A 15 11.09 3.35 -1.94
C LYS A 15 11.52 4.76 -2.32
N ASP A 16 11.84 5.54 -1.33
CA ASP A 16 12.22 6.93 -1.53
C ASP A 16 13.53 7.18 -0.82
N GLY A 17 14.53 7.61 -1.56
CA GLY A 17 15.83 7.88 -0.97
C GLY A 17 16.50 6.65 -0.39
N GLY A 18 16.21 5.49 -0.94
CA GLY A 18 16.81 4.26 -0.48
C GLY A 18 16.09 3.61 0.69
N LYS A 19 14.96 4.16 1.10
CA LYS A 19 14.19 3.62 2.21
C LYS A 19 12.79 3.28 1.77
N TRP A 20 12.27 2.18 2.27
CA TRP A 20 10.88 1.82 2.05
C TRP A 20 10.01 2.54 3.05
N GLU A 21 8.95 3.17 2.55
CA GLU A 21 8.03 3.91 3.39
C GLU A 21 6.60 3.53 3.04
N GLU A 22 5.73 3.58 4.02
CA GLU A 22 4.33 3.32 3.81
C GLU A 22 3.71 4.49 3.04
N TYR A 23 3.03 4.17 1.95
CA TYR A 23 2.37 5.19 1.15
C TYR A 23 0.87 5.22 1.43
N ALA A 24 0.23 4.05 1.44
CA ALA A 24 -1.22 3.97 1.61
C ALA A 24 -1.60 2.59 2.12
N ARG A 25 -2.71 2.53 2.83
CA ARG A 25 -3.30 1.27 3.26
C ARG A 25 -4.68 1.16 2.65
N LEU A 26 -5.01 -0.02 2.16
CA LEU A 26 -6.22 -0.21 1.40
C LEU A 26 -6.89 -1.49 1.82
N LYS A 27 -8.22 -1.52 1.63
CA LYS A 27 -9.02 -2.69 2.00
C LYS A 27 -9.00 -3.73 0.91
N SER A 28 -8.87 -3.30 -0.32
CA SER A 28 -9.07 -4.14 -1.48
C SER A 28 -7.79 -4.28 -2.24
N LYS A 29 -7.55 -5.49 -2.75
CA LYS A 29 -6.39 -5.72 -3.58
C LYS A 29 -6.46 -4.89 -4.86
N ASP A 30 -7.67 -4.76 -5.42
CA ASP A 30 -7.84 -3.98 -6.63
C ASP A 30 -7.43 -2.54 -6.43
N LEU A 31 -7.84 -1.96 -5.30
CA LEU A 31 -7.44 -0.59 -4.99
C LEU A 31 -5.95 -0.49 -4.78
N ALA A 32 -5.39 -1.48 -4.09
CA ALA A 32 -3.95 -1.49 -3.85
C ALA A 32 -3.18 -1.54 -5.16
N GLU A 33 -3.64 -2.36 -6.10
CA GLU A 33 -2.97 -2.46 -7.38
C GLU A 33 -3.09 -1.18 -8.17
N THR A 34 -4.23 -0.51 -8.07
CA THR A 34 -4.40 0.78 -8.74
C THR A 34 -3.41 1.80 -8.20
N VAL A 35 -3.31 1.88 -6.88
CA VAL A 35 -2.38 2.81 -6.25
C VAL A 35 -0.95 2.44 -6.61
N LEU A 36 -0.64 1.14 -6.57
CA LEU A 36 0.70 0.68 -6.92
C LEU A 36 1.07 1.13 -8.33
N ARG A 37 0.15 0.99 -9.26
CA ARG A 37 0.39 1.38 -10.65
C ARG A 37 0.68 2.87 -10.76
N LEU A 38 -0.06 3.67 -10.01
CA LEU A 38 0.11 5.12 -10.07
C LEU A 38 1.44 5.54 -9.47
N VAL A 39 1.78 5.01 -8.30
CA VAL A 39 3.01 5.46 -7.64
C VAL A 39 4.25 4.84 -8.28
N SER A 40 4.12 3.70 -8.92
CA SER A 40 5.28 3.04 -9.52
C SER A 40 5.82 3.82 -10.71
N LYS A 41 5.09 4.79 -11.19
CA LYS A 41 5.58 5.65 -12.26
C LYS A 41 6.70 6.56 -11.76
N ASN A 42 6.71 6.86 -10.48
CA ASN A 42 7.67 7.80 -9.91
C ASN A 42 8.62 7.14 -8.92
N PHE A 43 8.20 6.05 -8.30
CA PHE A 43 8.98 5.38 -7.27
C PHE A 43 8.89 3.88 -7.41
N PRO A 44 9.94 3.15 -7.06
CA PRO A 44 9.78 1.71 -6.86
C PRO A 44 8.70 1.49 -5.81
N ALA A 45 7.80 0.56 -6.06
CA ALA A 45 6.68 0.36 -5.16
C ALA A 45 6.37 -1.11 -5.04
N LYS A 46 5.71 -1.47 -3.93
CA LYS A 46 5.31 -2.86 -3.72
C LYS A 46 4.08 -2.90 -2.85
N ILE A 47 3.37 -4.02 -2.91
CA ILE A 47 2.23 -4.27 -2.05
C ILE A 47 2.64 -5.28 -1.00
N VAL A 48 2.29 -4.98 0.24
CA VAL A 48 2.49 -5.90 1.35
C VAL A 48 1.12 -6.32 1.85
N GLU A 49 0.92 -7.61 1.95
CA GLU A 49 -0.35 -8.11 2.48
C GLU A 49 -0.27 -8.13 4.00
N LEU A 50 -1.25 -7.50 4.62
CA LEU A 50 -1.33 -7.42 6.07
C LEU A 50 -2.22 -8.53 6.60
N LYS A 51 -1.92 -9.04 7.77
CA LYS A 51 -2.72 -10.10 8.37
C LYS A 51 -3.37 -9.66 9.66
#